data_c67bb29bf6194cef04ae982f847a7d99
#
_entry.id   c67bb29bf6194cef04ae982f847a7d99
#
_cell.length_a   1.000
_cell.length_b   1.000
_cell.length_c   1.000
_cell.angle_alpha   90.00
_cell.angle_beta   90.00
_cell.angle_gamma   90.00
#
_symmetry.space_group_name_H-M   'P 1'
#
loop_
_entity.id
_entity.type
_entity.pdbx_description
1 polymer ?
#
loop_
_entity_poly.entity_id
_entity_poly.type
_entity_poly.pdbx_seq_one_letter_code
_entity_poly.pdbx_strand_id
1 'polypeptide(L)'
;DEDDLIFSAFSEYPEDVIAEVTGDQLTLFPVQNWNGTVNIFVSVSDGELDDSENFVLTVTPVNDPPVIDSTSVLTALEETPLEITLGNLFVTDVDNVYPDDFTLTVLEGENYTAAGTTITPVLDFFGELTVPVYIDDGGIEYSQSDTFDLFIEVINVNDAPVLTEIGDQETLENNPLEIVLSAMDVDGDSLTFSGFSYDPNVTAVMDGEILTLTPEVN
;
A
#
# COMPACT_ATOMS: atom_id res chain seq x y z
N ASP A 1 -25.11 -49.13 -45.39
CA ASP A 1 -26.06 -48.71 -44.35
C ASP A 1 -26.01 -47.21 -44.20
N GLU A 2 -27.14 -46.53 -44.11
CA GLU A 2 -27.26 -45.09 -43.85
C GLU A 2 -27.78 -44.90 -42.45
N ASP A 3 -27.14 -45.58 -41.46
CA ASP A 3 -27.54 -45.50 -40.09
C ASP A 3 -27.03 -44.20 -39.44
N ASP A 4 -27.86 -43.56 -38.62
CA ASP A 4 -27.49 -42.36 -37.87
C ASP A 4 -26.46 -42.73 -36.82
N LEU A 5 -25.26 -42.12 -36.86
CA LEU A 5 -24.23 -42.34 -35.88
C LEU A 5 -24.47 -41.46 -34.65
N ILE A 6 -24.41 -42.08 -33.45
CA ILE A 6 -24.56 -41.42 -32.18
C ILE A 6 -23.19 -41.38 -31.49
N PHE A 7 -22.66 -40.17 -31.28
CA PHE A 7 -21.40 -39.96 -30.60
C PHE A 7 -21.65 -39.66 -29.11
N SER A 8 -20.79 -40.16 -28.24
CA SER A 8 -20.75 -39.84 -26.82
C SER A 8 -19.33 -39.70 -26.32
N ALA A 9 -19.14 -38.93 -25.26
CA ALA A 9 -17.86 -38.80 -24.60
C ALA A 9 -18.05 -38.56 -23.09
N PHE A 10 -17.03 -38.95 -22.32
CA PHE A 10 -16.95 -38.63 -20.90
C PHE A 10 -15.49 -38.48 -20.47
N SER A 11 -15.28 -37.67 -19.45
CA SER A 11 -14.00 -37.51 -18.76
C SER A 11 -13.88 -38.55 -17.63
N GLU A 12 -12.66 -39.07 -17.40
CA GLU A 12 -12.35 -39.91 -16.24
C GLU A 12 -12.68 -39.19 -14.92
N TYR A 13 -12.46 -37.86 -14.88
CA TYR A 13 -12.76 -36.97 -13.76
C TYR A 13 -13.65 -35.82 -14.26
N PRO A 14 -14.99 -36.01 -14.28
CA PRO A 14 -15.90 -34.97 -14.77
C PRO A 14 -15.99 -33.73 -13.86
N GLU A 15 -15.49 -33.80 -12.63
CA GLU A 15 -15.29 -32.66 -11.75
C GLU A 15 -14.12 -31.74 -12.18
N ASP A 16 -13.17 -32.25 -12.94
CA ASP A 16 -11.99 -31.53 -13.43
C ASP A 16 -12.17 -31.05 -14.89
N VAL A 17 -12.74 -31.92 -15.75
CA VAL A 17 -12.99 -31.60 -17.17
C VAL A 17 -14.37 -32.12 -17.57
N ILE A 18 -15.22 -31.25 -18.03
CA ILE A 18 -16.53 -31.61 -18.60
C ILE A 18 -16.35 -31.91 -20.09
N ALA A 19 -16.88 -33.04 -20.53
CA ALA A 19 -16.92 -33.43 -21.94
C ALA A 19 -18.34 -33.32 -22.48
N GLU A 20 -18.54 -32.55 -23.54
CA GLU A 20 -19.83 -32.36 -24.21
C GLU A 20 -19.75 -32.72 -25.69
N VAL A 21 -20.74 -33.47 -26.18
CA VAL A 21 -20.86 -33.86 -27.61
C VAL A 21 -22.09 -33.21 -28.20
N THR A 22 -21.92 -32.55 -29.32
CA THR A 22 -23.02 -31.99 -30.14
C THR A 22 -22.83 -32.41 -31.59
N GLY A 23 -23.67 -33.34 -32.04
CA GLY A 23 -23.47 -34.00 -33.35
C GLY A 23 -22.18 -34.81 -33.36
N ASP A 24 -21.24 -34.46 -34.21
CA ASP A 24 -19.91 -35.07 -34.35
C ASP A 24 -18.79 -34.23 -33.68
N GLN A 25 -19.15 -33.16 -32.98
CA GLN A 25 -18.20 -32.26 -32.31
C GLN A 25 -18.09 -32.58 -30.85
N LEU A 26 -16.89 -32.89 -30.36
CA LEU A 26 -16.53 -32.95 -28.95
C LEU A 26 -15.96 -31.62 -28.48
N THR A 27 -16.49 -31.09 -27.41
CA THR A 27 -15.94 -29.92 -26.71
C THR A 27 -15.57 -30.29 -25.28
N LEU A 28 -14.36 -29.88 -24.84
CA LEU A 28 -13.83 -30.15 -23.52
C LEU A 28 -13.71 -28.84 -22.76
N PHE A 29 -14.25 -28.80 -21.54
CA PHE A 29 -14.24 -27.63 -20.66
C PHE A 29 -13.48 -27.99 -19.38
N PRO A 30 -12.17 -27.65 -19.28
CA PRO A 30 -11.49 -27.70 -17.99
C PRO A 30 -12.16 -26.77 -16.99
N VAL A 31 -12.26 -27.20 -15.75
CA VAL A 31 -12.73 -26.35 -14.64
C VAL A 31 -11.72 -25.24 -14.41
N GLN A 32 -12.21 -24.08 -13.97
CA GLN A 32 -11.36 -22.93 -13.68
C GLN A 32 -10.22 -23.31 -12.73
N ASN A 33 -9.00 -22.86 -13.06
CA ASN A 33 -7.77 -23.06 -12.30
C ASN A 33 -7.31 -24.53 -12.19
N TRP A 34 -7.95 -25.45 -12.90
CA TRP A 34 -7.50 -26.84 -12.97
C TRP A 34 -6.45 -27.01 -14.07
N ASN A 35 -5.37 -27.67 -13.73
CA ASN A 35 -4.34 -28.12 -14.67
C ASN A 35 -3.92 -29.55 -14.33
N GLY A 36 -3.49 -30.29 -15.34
CA GLY A 36 -3.14 -31.71 -15.16
C GLY A 36 -3.38 -32.54 -16.40
N THR A 37 -3.50 -33.84 -16.21
CA THR A 37 -3.80 -34.80 -17.26
C THR A 37 -5.01 -35.65 -16.88
N VAL A 38 -5.88 -35.91 -17.86
CA VAL A 38 -7.07 -36.73 -17.69
C VAL A 38 -7.34 -37.56 -18.95
N ASN A 39 -7.86 -38.78 -18.79
CA ASN A 39 -8.30 -39.61 -19.90
C ASN A 39 -9.71 -39.16 -20.34
N ILE A 40 -9.88 -38.97 -21.63
CA ILE A 40 -11.17 -38.72 -22.28
C ILE A 40 -11.55 -39.98 -23.07
N PHE A 41 -12.72 -40.50 -22.80
CA PHE A 41 -13.28 -41.65 -23.48
C PHE A 41 -14.33 -41.18 -24.49
N VAL A 42 -14.25 -41.67 -25.70
CA VAL A 42 -15.18 -41.36 -26.76
C VAL A 42 -15.75 -42.64 -27.35
N SER A 43 -17.01 -42.63 -27.73
CA SER A 43 -17.63 -43.77 -28.42
C SER A 43 -18.59 -43.31 -29.50
N VAL A 44 -18.78 -44.15 -30.47
CA VAL A 44 -19.75 -44.02 -31.53
C VAL A 44 -20.60 -45.27 -31.65
N SER A 45 -21.90 -45.13 -31.86
CA SER A 45 -22.83 -46.25 -32.08
C SER A 45 -23.71 -45.98 -33.31
N ASP A 46 -24.04 -47.01 -34.06
CA ASP A 46 -25.02 -47.05 -35.14
C ASP A 46 -26.42 -47.52 -34.66
N GLY A 47 -26.55 -47.78 -33.34
CA GLY A 47 -27.75 -48.31 -32.71
C GLY A 47 -27.74 -49.84 -32.54
N GLU A 48 -26.84 -50.59 -33.19
CA GLU A 48 -26.68 -52.02 -33.07
C GLU A 48 -25.29 -52.41 -32.52
N LEU A 49 -24.27 -51.69 -32.96
CA LEU A 49 -22.87 -51.88 -32.60
C LEU A 49 -22.26 -50.57 -32.13
N ASP A 50 -21.19 -50.67 -31.38
CA ASP A 50 -20.41 -49.54 -30.88
C ASP A 50 -18.92 -49.76 -31.04
N ASP A 51 -18.19 -48.64 -31.18
CA ASP A 51 -16.73 -48.59 -31.11
C ASP A 51 -16.30 -47.48 -30.21
N SER A 52 -15.16 -47.62 -29.51
CA SER A 52 -14.68 -46.67 -28.53
C SER A 52 -13.18 -46.54 -28.52
N GLU A 53 -12.74 -45.30 -28.27
CA GLU A 53 -11.34 -44.96 -28.08
C GLU A 53 -11.18 -44.07 -26.86
N ASN A 54 -9.94 -43.94 -26.40
CA ASN A 54 -9.60 -42.95 -25.36
C ASN A 54 -8.31 -42.25 -25.72
N PHE A 55 -8.21 -40.98 -25.26
CA PHE A 55 -6.99 -40.18 -25.38
C PHE A 55 -6.74 -39.42 -24.10
N VAL A 56 -5.49 -38.98 -23.90
CA VAL A 56 -5.09 -38.13 -22.79
C VAL A 56 -5.23 -36.67 -23.17
N LEU A 57 -6.00 -35.92 -22.43
CA LEU A 57 -5.98 -34.47 -22.44
C LEU A 57 -4.95 -33.98 -21.43
N THR A 58 -4.08 -33.07 -21.84
CA THR A 58 -3.18 -32.32 -20.97
C THR A 58 -3.61 -30.86 -20.96
N VAL A 59 -3.93 -30.35 -19.77
CA VAL A 59 -4.20 -28.93 -19.54
C VAL A 59 -2.97 -28.34 -18.83
N THR A 60 -2.33 -27.42 -19.50
CA THR A 60 -1.12 -26.75 -18.96
C THR A 60 -1.50 -25.66 -17.98
N PRO A 61 -0.75 -25.47 -16.87
CA PRO A 61 -0.99 -24.37 -15.96
C PRO A 61 -0.78 -23.01 -16.63
N VAL A 62 -1.56 -22.04 -16.22
CA VAL A 62 -1.40 -20.62 -16.53
C VAL A 62 -1.35 -19.92 -15.20
N ASN A 63 -0.40 -19.03 -15.01
CA ASN A 63 -0.28 -18.24 -13.79
C ASN A 63 -1.48 -17.32 -13.62
N ASP A 64 -2.08 -17.33 -12.44
CA ASP A 64 -3.09 -16.37 -12.01
C ASP A 64 -2.40 -15.26 -11.17
N PRO A 65 -2.79 -13.98 -11.31
CA PRO A 65 -2.15 -12.93 -10.52
C PRO A 65 -2.55 -13.00 -9.05
N PRO A 66 -1.63 -12.66 -8.13
CA PRO A 66 -1.93 -12.61 -6.72
C PRO A 66 -2.93 -11.49 -6.39
N VAL A 67 -3.66 -11.66 -5.28
CA VAL A 67 -4.62 -10.69 -4.78
C VAL A 67 -4.24 -10.28 -3.37
N ILE A 68 -4.07 -8.97 -3.14
CA ILE A 68 -3.92 -8.41 -1.79
C ILE A 68 -5.32 -8.24 -1.20
N ASP A 69 -5.68 -9.08 -0.23
CA ASP A 69 -7.01 -9.09 0.39
C ASP A 69 -7.15 -8.00 1.47
N SER A 70 -6.09 -7.79 2.25
CA SER A 70 -6.07 -6.84 3.35
C SER A 70 -4.65 -6.62 3.87
N THR A 71 -4.52 -5.71 4.83
CA THR A 71 -3.25 -5.38 5.47
C THR A 71 -3.36 -5.38 6.99
N SER A 72 -2.23 -5.52 7.68
CA SER A 72 -2.12 -5.18 9.09
C SER A 72 -2.23 -3.67 9.28
N VAL A 73 -2.63 -3.25 10.48
CA VAL A 73 -2.60 -1.82 10.84
C VAL A 73 -1.14 -1.35 10.87
N LEU A 74 -0.84 -0.29 10.11
CA LEU A 74 0.47 0.34 10.05
C LEU A 74 0.41 1.74 10.66
N THR A 75 1.41 2.08 11.44
CA THR A 75 1.60 3.42 11.99
C THR A 75 3.04 3.87 11.76
N ALA A 76 3.23 5.15 11.49
CA ALA A 76 4.53 5.79 11.38
C ALA A 76 4.58 7.01 12.31
N LEU A 77 5.76 7.47 12.65
CA LEU A 77 5.96 8.83 13.13
C LEU A 77 6.27 9.70 11.92
N GLU A 78 5.92 10.96 11.95
CA GLU A 78 6.37 11.90 10.93
C GLU A 78 7.90 11.91 10.82
N GLU A 79 8.44 12.20 9.63
CA GLU A 79 9.87 12.23 9.32
C GLU A 79 10.65 10.94 9.63
N THR A 80 9.97 9.91 10.10
CA THR A 80 10.61 8.66 10.50
C THR A 80 10.38 7.58 9.44
N PRO A 81 11.45 6.95 8.93
CA PRO A 81 11.30 5.88 7.96
C PRO A 81 10.50 4.69 8.51
N LEU A 82 9.54 4.21 7.72
CA LEU A 82 8.76 2.99 7.95
C LEU A 82 9.05 2.00 6.82
N GLU A 83 9.53 0.81 7.16
CA GLU A 83 9.68 -0.29 6.22
C GLU A 83 8.35 -1.04 6.07
N ILE A 84 7.86 -1.17 4.84
CA ILE A 84 6.71 -1.99 4.48
C ILE A 84 7.24 -3.34 4.00
N THR A 85 6.73 -4.42 4.57
CA THR A 85 7.19 -5.78 4.27
C THR A 85 6.04 -6.63 3.76
N LEU A 86 6.36 -7.75 3.10
CA LEU A 86 5.36 -8.77 2.74
C LEU A 86 4.55 -9.21 3.96
N GLY A 87 5.16 -9.31 5.14
CA GLY A 87 4.47 -9.68 6.39
C GLY A 87 3.38 -8.72 6.84
N ASN A 88 3.27 -7.53 6.24
CA ASN A 88 2.19 -6.58 6.51
C ASN A 88 0.93 -6.84 5.66
N LEU A 89 1.02 -7.71 4.66
CA LEU A 89 -0.03 -7.99 3.69
C LEU A 89 -0.65 -9.36 3.96
N PHE A 90 -1.94 -9.48 3.69
CA PHE A 90 -2.65 -10.76 3.58
C PHE A 90 -2.99 -10.97 2.11
N VAL A 91 -2.48 -12.07 1.55
CA VAL A 91 -2.49 -12.32 0.11
C VAL A 91 -3.04 -13.69 -0.16
N THR A 92 -3.86 -13.81 -1.19
CA THR A 92 -4.27 -15.07 -1.79
C THR A 92 -3.71 -15.19 -3.20
N ASP A 93 -3.29 -16.41 -3.56
CA ASP A 93 -2.81 -16.77 -4.87
C ASP A 93 -3.24 -18.21 -5.16
N VAL A 94 -3.57 -18.50 -6.43
CA VAL A 94 -4.05 -19.83 -6.85
C VAL A 94 -2.90 -20.80 -7.05
N ASP A 95 -1.79 -20.30 -7.56
CA ASP A 95 -0.67 -21.11 -8.04
C ASP A 95 0.50 -21.13 -7.05
N ASN A 96 0.69 -20.04 -6.29
CA ASN A 96 1.87 -19.81 -5.48
C ASN A 96 1.55 -19.71 -4.00
N VAL A 97 2.51 -20.09 -3.17
CA VAL A 97 2.40 -20.03 -1.70
C VAL A 97 3.04 -18.75 -1.19
N TYR A 98 2.22 -17.84 -0.72
CA TYR A 98 2.69 -16.59 -0.12
C TYR A 98 3.40 -16.86 1.24
N PRO A 99 4.51 -16.17 1.58
CA PRO A 99 5.20 -15.11 0.81
C PRO A 99 6.40 -15.61 -0.02
N ASP A 100 6.55 -16.93 -0.22
CA ASP A 100 7.68 -17.51 -0.93
C ASP A 100 7.69 -17.03 -2.40
N ASP A 101 8.85 -16.58 -2.87
CA ASP A 101 9.08 -16.06 -4.23
C ASP A 101 8.34 -14.74 -4.59
N PHE A 102 7.55 -14.16 -3.67
CA PHE A 102 6.87 -12.88 -3.88
C PHE A 102 7.80 -11.68 -3.67
N THR A 103 7.58 -10.63 -4.45
CA THR A 103 8.24 -9.33 -4.29
C THR A 103 7.21 -8.22 -4.09
N LEU A 104 7.54 -7.25 -3.22
CA LEU A 104 6.72 -6.09 -2.94
C LEU A 104 7.30 -4.86 -3.63
N THR A 105 6.45 -4.11 -4.30
CA THR A 105 6.79 -2.79 -4.84
C THR A 105 5.92 -1.73 -4.19
N VAL A 106 6.58 -0.70 -3.65
CA VAL A 106 5.95 0.51 -3.12
C VAL A 106 6.06 1.60 -4.17
N LEU A 107 4.94 2.20 -4.51
CA LEU A 107 4.87 3.27 -5.50
C LEU A 107 5.05 4.64 -4.87
N GLU A 108 5.41 5.63 -5.69
CA GLU A 108 5.43 7.03 -5.29
C GLU A 108 4.01 7.54 -5.03
N GLY A 109 3.88 8.52 -4.13
CA GLY A 109 2.61 9.12 -3.75
C GLY A 109 2.80 10.50 -3.13
N GLU A 110 1.76 11.03 -2.52
CA GLU A 110 1.77 12.34 -1.87
C GLU A 110 2.15 12.21 -0.39
N ASN A 111 2.80 13.23 0.15
CA ASN A 111 3.19 13.38 1.55
C ASN A 111 4.21 12.36 2.09
N TYR A 112 4.90 11.64 1.23
CA TYR A 112 6.03 10.79 1.60
C TYR A 112 7.04 10.69 0.45
N THR A 113 8.22 10.18 0.78
CA THR A 113 9.22 9.71 -0.20
C THR A 113 9.38 8.21 -0.05
N ALA A 114 9.59 7.49 -1.16
CA ALA A 114 9.82 6.05 -1.16
C ALA A 114 11.26 5.72 -1.57
N ALA A 115 11.86 4.73 -0.90
CA ALA A 115 13.17 4.18 -1.21
C ALA A 115 13.12 2.65 -1.08
N GLY A 116 12.88 1.97 -2.19
CA GLY A 116 12.55 0.53 -2.18
C GLY A 116 11.21 0.31 -1.50
N THR A 117 11.19 -0.48 -0.44
CA THR A 117 9.99 -0.74 0.37
C THR A 117 9.87 0.15 1.61
N THR A 118 10.79 1.10 1.78
CA THR A 118 10.77 2.04 2.91
C THR A 118 10.16 3.36 2.47
N ILE A 119 9.17 3.85 3.20
CA ILE A 119 8.61 5.18 3.05
C ILE A 119 9.10 6.09 4.18
N THR A 120 9.17 7.39 3.91
CA THR A 120 9.41 8.41 4.94
C THR A 120 8.38 9.52 4.74
N PRO A 121 7.45 9.73 5.70
CA PRO A 121 6.54 10.87 5.65
C PRO A 121 7.31 12.18 5.53
N VAL A 122 6.76 13.15 4.81
CA VAL A 122 7.41 14.46 4.67
C VAL A 122 7.34 15.22 5.99
N LEU A 123 8.21 16.26 6.09
CA LEU A 123 8.28 17.17 7.22
C LEU A 123 6.89 17.69 7.62
N ASP A 124 6.59 17.65 8.91
CA ASP A 124 5.38 18.19 9.52
C ASP A 124 4.07 17.55 9.00
N PHE A 125 4.12 16.36 8.38
CA PHE A 125 2.93 15.66 7.95
C PHE A 125 2.48 14.62 8.95
N PHE A 126 1.26 14.75 9.46
CA PHE A 126 0.58 13.76 10.30
C PHE A 126 -0.87 13.53 9.84
N GLY A 127 -1.44 12.40 10.25
CA GLY A 127 -2.76 11.95 9.82
C GLY A 127 -2.69 10.73 8.89
N GLU A 128 -3.76 10.49 8.12
CA GLU A 128 -3.84 9.34 7.24
C GLU A 128 -3.00 9.53 5.97
N LEU A 129 -2.09 8.58 5.73
CA LEU A 129 -1.25 8.50 4.55
C LEU A 129 -1.69 7.32 3.69
N THR A 130 -1.88 7.56 2.39
CA THR A 130 -2.19 6.52 1.41
C THR A 130 -0.93 6.16 0.63
N VAL A 131 -0.54 4.89 0.67
CA VAL A 131 0.65 4.36 0.00
C VAL A 131 0.24 3.23 -0.94
N PRO A 132 0.21 3.46 -2.26
CA PRO A 132 -0.11 2.43 -3.23
C PRO A 132 1.04 1.42 -3.36
N VAL A 133 0.69 0.14 -3.37
CA VAL A 133 1.63 -0.98 -3.51
C VAL A 133 1.08 -2.02 -4.48
N TYR A 134 1.96 -2.86 -5.01
CA TYR A 134 1.59 -4.11 -5.64
C TYR A 134 2.62 -5.19 -5.31
N ILE A 135 2.24 -6.44 -5.53
CA ILE A 135 3.11 -7.60 -5.37
C ILE A 135 3.24 -8.36 -6.68
N ASP A 136 4.35 -9.08 -6.83
CA ASP A 136 4.68 -9.90 -7.99
C ASP A 136 5.11 -11.29 -7.49
N ASP A 137 4.48 -12.34 -8.01
CA ASP A 137 4.72 -13.74 -7.64
C ASP A 137 5.88 -14.40 -8.40
N GLY A 138 6.53 -13.65 -9.31
CA GLY A 138 7.66 -14.12 -10.12
C GLY A 138 7.25 -14.92 -11.36
N GLY A 139 5.96 -15.03 -11.69
CA GLY A 139 5.47 -15.66 -12.91
C GLY A 139 5.94 -14.96 -14.19
N ILE A 140 5.83 -15.64 -15.34
CA ILE A 140 6.24 -15.07 -16.64
C ILE A 140 5.16 -14.12 -17.19
N GLU A 141 3.90 -14.44 -16.98
CA GLU A 141 2.73 -13.67 -17.41
C GLU A 141 1.77 -13.58 -16.21
N TYR A 142 1.00 -12.50 -16.11
CA TYR A 142 0.01 -12.29 -15.03
C TYR A 142 0.61 -12.40 -13.61
N SER A 143 1.87 -11.97 -13.43
CA SER A 143 2.58 -12.12 -12.17
C SER A 143 2.29 -11.01 -11.14
N GLN A 144 1.67 -9.91 -11.56
CA GLN A 144 1.45 -8.75 -10.70
C GLN A 144 0.00 -8.63 -10.26
N SER A 145 -0.19 -8.34 -8.98
CA SER A 145 -1.49 -7.93 -8.44
C SER A 145 -1.96 -6.60 -9.04
N ASP A 146 -3.24 -6.31 -8.90
CA ASP A 146 -3.71 -4.94 -8.96
C ASP A 146 -3.02 -4.08 -7.88
N THR A 147 -2.99 -2.76 -8.12
CA THR A 147 -2.50 -1.81 -7.11
C THR A 147 -3.46 -1.79 -5.92
N PHE A 148 -2.89 -1.87 -4.73
CA PHE A 148 -3.61 -1.82 -3.45
C PHE A 148 -3.16 -0.60 -2.65
N ASP A 149 -4.11 0.16 -2.10
CA ASP A 149 -3.83 1.33 -1.27
C ASP A 149 -3.67 0.92 0.20
N LEU A 150 -2.45 1.07 0.74
CA LEU A 150 -2.19 0.95 2.18
C LEU A 150 -2.57 2.24 2.87
N PHE A 151 -3.30 2.13 3.98
CA PHE A 151 -3.58 3.27 4.86
C PHE A 151 -2.67 3.19 6.09
N ILE A 152 -1.88 4.24 6.30
CA ILE A 152 -0.90 4.35 7.37
C ILE A 152 -1.26 5.57 8.21
N GLU A 153 -1.43 5.39 9.52
CA GLU A 153 -1.60 6.49 10.47
C GLU A 153 -0.23 7.09 10.77
N VAL A 154 0.00 8.32 10.38
CA VAL A 154 1.20 9.09 10.74
C VAL A 154 0.90 9.88 12.02
N ILE A 155 1.67 9.58 13.06
CA ILE A 155 1.52 10.17 14.39
C ILE A 155 2.37 11.43 14.46
N ASN A 156 1.75 12.50 14.92
CA ASN A 156 2.42 13.77 15.20
C ASN A 156 3.51 13.62 16.24
N VAL A 157 4.66 14.25 16.03
CA VAL A 157 5.76 14.38 16.98
C VAL A 157 5.94 15.86 17.25
N ASN A 158 5.84 16.25 18.52
CA ASN A 158 5.91 17.66 18.90
C ASN A 158 7.19 18.33 18.43
N ASP A 159 7.06 19.38 17.66
CA ASP A 159 8.12 20.25 17.20
C ASP A 159 8.34 21.45 18.12
N ALA A 160 9.51 22.04 18.01
CA ALA A 160 9.81 23.24 18.80
C ALA A 160 9.30 24.51 18.10
N PRO A 161 8.71 25.44 18.83
CA PRO A 161 8.28 26.71 18.23
C PRO A 161 9.44 27.49 17.66
N VAL A 162 9.17 28.22 16.59
CA VAL A 162 10.12 29.10 15.90
C VAL A 162 9.79 30.55 16.20
N LEU A 163 10.66 31.22 16.98
CA LEU A 163 10.55 32.63 17.27
C LEU A 163 10.92 33.45 16.02
N THR A 164 10.08 34.44 15.68
CA THR A 164 10.42 35.39 14.64
C THR A 164 11.63 36.22 15.03
N GLU A 165 12.57 36.39 14.12
CA GLU A 165 13.79 37.13 14.35
C GLU A 165 13.49 38.57 14.81
N ILE A 166 14.12 38.98 15.92
CA ILE A 166 14.06 40.31 16.45
C ILE A 166 15.39 40.98 16.12
N GLY A 167 15.39 41.86 15.15
CA GLY A 167 16.62 42.63 14.80
C GLY A 167 17.11 43.48 15.95
N ASP A 168 18.29 44.14 15.74
CA ASP A 168 18.83 45.09 16.70
C ASP A 168 17.83 46.22 16.98
N GLN A 169 17.72 46.61 18.24
CA GLN A 169 16.78 47.61 18.72
C GLN A 169 17.53 48.79 19.34
N GLU A 170 16.98 49.99 19.21
CA GLU A 170 17.52 51.20 19.82
C GLU A 170 16.43 51.96 20.58
N THR A 171 16.78 52.47 21.75
CA THR A 171 15.95 53.41 22.48
C THR A 171 16.82 54.48 23.13
N LEU A 172 16.21 55.56 23.56
CA LEU A 172 16.92 56.60 24.34
C LEU A 172 16.97 56.23 25.83
N GLU A 173 17.96 56.77 26.54
CA GLU A 173 17.98 56.62 28.00
C GLU A 173 16.65 57.13 28.63
N ASN A 174 16.20 56.48 29.67
CA ASN A 174 14.97 56.77 30.39
C ASN A 174 13.65 56.55 29.59
N ASN A 175 13.73 55.97 28.38
CA ASN A 175 12.56 55.63 27.58
C ASN A 175 12.37 54.13 27.49
N PRO A 176 11.24 53.57 27.92
CA PRO A 176 10.91 52.16 27.68
C PRO A 176 10.80 51.89 26.20
N LEU A 177 11.21 50.70 25.79
CA LEU A 177 11.02 50.11 24.48
C LEU A 177 10.10 48.93 24.56
N GLU A 178 9.01 48.95 23.81
CA GLU A 178 8.09 47.84 23.66
C GLU A 178 8.36 47.11 22.36
N ILE A 179 8.49 45.79 22.43
CA ILE A 179 8.71 44.88 21.28
C ILE A 179 7.58 43.86 21.31
N VAL A 180 6.83 43.75 20.23
CA VAL A 180 5.84 42.69 20.06
C VAL A 180 6.56 41.47 19.51
N LEU A 181 6.52 40.39 20.25
CA LEU A 181 7.11 39.12 19.85
C LEU A 181 6.12 38.34 19.01
N SER A 182 6.61 37.55 18.09
CA SER A 182 5.83 36.62 17.27
C SER A 182 6.58 35.32 17.10
N ALA A 183 5.86 34.20 17.18
CA ALA A 183 6.40 32.89 16.95
C ALA A 183 5.36 32.02 16.23
N MET A 184 5.82 30.97 15.59
CA MET A 184 4.98 29.95 14.99
C MET A 184 5.33 28.59 15.58
N ASP A 185 4.31 27.80 15.78
CA ASP A 185 4.42 26.39 16.15
C ASP A 185 3.68 25.57 15.08
N VAL A 186 4.32 24.57 14.51
CA VAL A 186 3.75 23.79 13.42
C VAL A 186 2.64 22.87 13.91
N ASP A 187 2.73 22.43 15.16
CA ASP A 187 1.73 21.58 15.81
C ASP A 187 0.51 22.40 16.29
N GLY A 188 0.62 23.72 16.26
CA GLY A 188 -0.42 24.62 16.75
C GLY A 188 -0.50 24.74 18.24
N ASP A 189 0.58 24.44 18.95
CA ASP A 189 0.66 24.53 20.40
C ASP A 189 0.56 25.95 20.92
N SER A 190 0.08 26.07 22.18
CA SER A 190 -0.03 27.34 22.86
C SER A 190 1.33 27.87 23.26
N LEU A 191 1.72 29.02 22.75
CA LEU A 191 3.01 29.61 22.98
C LEU A 191 3.04 30.47 24.25
N THR A 192 4.17 30.46 24.94
CA THR A 192 4.46 31.31 26.10
C THR A 192 5.79 32.01 25.85
N PHE A 193 5.79 33.32 25.91
CA PHE A 193 6.97 34.15 25.75
C PHE A 193 7.64 34.45 27.10
N SER A 194 8.98 34.48 27.12
CA SER A 194 9.77 34.92 28.22
C SER A 194 10.92 35.79 27.76
N GLY A 195 11.31 36.77 28.54
CA GLY A 195 12.42 37.66 28.21
C GLY A 195 13.13 38.13 29.47
N PHE A 196 14.45 38.31 29.41
CA PHE A 196 15.26 38.83 30.46
C PHE A 196 16.44 39.62 29.92
N SER A 197 17.01 40.50 30.71
CA SER A 197 18.24 41.21 30.42
C SER A 197 19.39 40.70 31.30
N TYR A 198 20.58 40.56 30.69
CA TYR A 198 21.82 40.29 31.45
C TYR A 198 22.43 41.57 32.01
N ASP A 199 22.04 42.76 31.48
CA ASP A 199 22.49 44.01 32.01
C ASP A 199 21.61 44.49 33.20
N PRO A 200 22.17 44.67 34.41
CA PRO A 200 21.39 45.08 35.58
C PRO A 200 20.78 46.48 35.41
N ASN A 201 21.27 47.29 34.47
CA ASN A 201 20.73 48.61 34.17
C ASN A 201 19.54 48.59 33.17
N VAL A 202 19.10 47.42 32.74
CA VAL A 202 17.94 47.25 31.85
C VAL A 202 16.98 46.24 32.46
N THR A 203 15.79 46.70 32.85
CA THR A 203 14.73 45.80 33.29
C THR A 203 13.94 45.28 32.10
N ALA A 204 13.72 43.97 32.05
CA ALA A 204 12.87 43.32 31.04
C ALA A 204 11.60 42.77 31.69
N VAL A 205 10.46 43.13 31.13
CA VAL A 205 9.13 42.68 31.63
C VAL A 205 8.34 42.13 30.44
N MET A 206 7.73 40.95 30.62
CA MET A 206 6.82 40.35 29.69
C MET A 206 5.38 40.57 30.09
N ASP A 207 4.52 40.97 29.12
CA ASP A 207 3.07 40.98 29.28
C ASP A 207 2.45 40.38 27.97
N GLY A 208 2.12 39.07 28.09
CA GLY A 208 1.71 38.28 26.91
C GLY A 208 2.82 38.22 25.87
N GLU A 209 2.59 38.82 24.72
CA GLU A 209 3.52 38.89 23.59
C GLU A 209 4.40 40.14 23.60
N ILE A 210 4.20 41.06 24.57
CA ILE A 210 4.92 42.33 24.62
C ILE A 210 6.09 42.22 25.58
N LEU A 211 7.29 42.39 25.03
CA LEU A 211 8.51 42.58 25.82
C LEU A 211 8.78 44.08 26.03
N THR A 212 8.73 44.52 27.25
CA THR A 212 9.11 45.91 27.61
C THR A 212 10.51 45.94 28.21
N LEU A 213 11.41 46.68 27.58
CA LEU A 213 12.78 46.90 28.08
C LEU A 213 12.85 48.35 28.62
N THR A 214 13.23 48.49 29.88
CA THR A 214 13.33 49.80 30.54
C THR A 214 14.77 50.04 30.99
N PRO A 215 15.52 50.96 30.36
CA PRO A 215 16.83 51.40 30.84
C PRO A 215 16.66 52.15 32.20
N GLU A 216 17.54 51.84 33.15
CA GLU A 216 17.56 52.53 34.43
C GLU A 216 18.04 53.97 34.28
N VAL A 217 17.55 54.83 35.17
CA VAL A 217 17.94 56.27 35.24
C VAL A 217 19.34 56.35 35.84
N ASN A 218 20.28 56.96 35.15
CA ASN A 218 21.58 57.34 35.69
C ASN A 218 21.52 58.64 36.51
#